data_c32f6ff1b8237bc452df7046d350ebd6
#
_entry.id   c32f6ff1b8237bc452df7046d350ebd6
#
_cell.length_a   1.000
_cell.length_b   1.000
_cell.length_c   1.000
_cell.angle_alpha   90.00
_cell.angle_beta   90.00
_cell.angle_gamma   90.00
#
_symmetry.space_group_name_H-M   'P 1'
#
loop_
_entity.id
_entity.type
_entity.pdbx_description
1 polymer ?
#
loop_
_entity_poly.entity_id
_entity_poly.type
_entity_poly.pdbx_seq_one_letter_code
_entity_poly.pdbx_strand_id
1 'polypeptide(L)'
;MVGKGSLNHNSREFYASNVDPSRSHLNIEFCREDIRDVYHELFDDAQERFNAKQTRNDRRIEDYYEKICSSKQEKPFHEIVLQIGNKEDTGIHTELAETAKQCLIEYANGFQARNPTLRVFWSHLHMDEATPHVHIDFVPYITGSKRSMDTRVSLKQALALLGFKGGTRSATEWNQWAQSEKQVLAETMLEHGIEWEQLGTHEEHL
;
A
#
# COMPACT_ATOMS: atom_id res chain seq x y z
N MET A 1 -9.31 0.83 -1.40
CA MET A 1 -9.64 -0.38 -2.18
C MET A 1 -8.46 -1.34 -2.13
N VAL A 2 -8.67 -2.61 -1.79
CA VAL A 2 -7.58 -3.61 -1.82
C VAL A 2 -7.65 -4.27 -3.18
N GLY A 3 -6.90 -3.76 -4.14
CA GLY A 3 -6.74 -4.37 -5.46
C GLY A 3 -5.64 -5.44 -5.46
N LYS A 4 -5.62 -6.29 -6.47
CA LYS A 4 -4.38 -6.92 -6.92
C LYS A 4 -3.65 -5.83 -7.69
N GLY A 5 -2.69 -5.15 -7.06
CA GLY A 5 -1.85 -4.17 -7.73
C GLY A 5 -1.24 -4.75 -8.98
N SER A 6 -1.32 -4.04 -10.08
CA SER A 6 -0.58 -4.38 -11.29
C SER A 6 0.65 -3.50 -11.33
N LEU A 7 1.77 -4.00 -10.81
CA LEU A 7 3.05 -3.28 -10.82
C LEU A 7 3.42 -2.79 -12.22
N ASN A 8 3.13 -3.59 -13.25
CA ASN A 8 3.38 -3.24 -14.65
C ASN A 8 2.50 -2.07 -15.14
N HIS A 9 1.27 -1.96 -14.65
CA HIS A 9 0.42 -0.80 -14.93
C HIS A 9 0.94 0.45 -14.19
N ASN A 10 1.28 0.29 -12.91
CA ASN A 10 1.75 1.39 -12.07
C ASN A 10 3.11 1.95 -12.57
N SER A 11 3.96 1.11 -13.15
CA SER A 11 5.24 1.52 -13.76
C SER A 11 5.15 1.97 -15.22
N ARG A 12 3.95 1.96 -15.82
CA ARG A 12 3.75 2.28 -17.24
C ARG A 12 4.51 1.36 -18.21
N GLU A 13 4.74 0.11 -17.84
CA GLU A 13 5.26 -0.91 -18.76
C GLU A 13 4.25 -1.24 -19.87
N PHE A 14 2.97 -0.94 -19.64
CA PHE A 14 1.95 -0.84 -20.68
C PHE A 14 0.99 0.33 -20.41
N TYR A 15 0.38 0.87 -21.45
CA TYR A 15 -0.59 1.95 -21.35
C TYR A 15 -2.00 1.40 -21.51
N ALA A 16 -2.83 1.59 -20.47
CA ALA A 16 -4.26 1.34 -20.57
C ALA A 16 -4.95 2.47 -21.37
N SER A 17 -6.16 2.23 -21.86
CA SER A 17 -6.88 3.18 -22.74
C SER A 17 -7.22 4.52 -22.09
N ASN A 18 -7.19 4.59 -20.75
CA ASN A 18 -7.45 5.79 -19.94
C ASN A 18 -6.19 6.61 -19.63
N VAL A 19 -5.02 6.16 -20.09
CA VAL A 19 -3.73 6.85 -19.87
C VAL A 19 -3.40 7.75 -21.04
N ASP A 20 -3.01 9.00 -20.77
CA ASP A 20 -2.45 9.92 -21.75
C ASP A 20 -0.91 9.85 -21.70
N PRO A 21 -0.26 9.18 -22.69
CA PRO A 21 1.19 9.03 -22.68
C PRO A 21 1.97 10.35 -22.74
N SER A 22 1.35 11.40 -23.30
CA SER A 22 2.00 12.73 -23.39
C SER A 22 2.22 13.37 -22.02
N ARG A 23 1.47 12.91 -21.00
CA ARG A 23 1.50 13.42 -19.62
C ARG A 23 2.29 12.51 -18.66
N SER A 24 2.73 11.33 -19.08
CA SER A 24 3.45 10.38 -18.19
C SER A 24 4.73 10.97 -17.61
N HIS A 25 5.31 11.99 -18.24
CA HIS A 25 6.45 12.72 -17.70
C HIS A 25 6.13 13.55 -16.44
N LEU A 26 4.84 13.75 -16.11
CA LEU A 26 4.37 14.43 -14.91
C LEU A 26 4.17 13.48 -13.71
N ASN A 27 4.22 12.17 -13.96
CA ASN A 27 4.14 11.16 -12.90
C ASN A 27 5.34 11.27 -11.98
N ILE A 28 5.15 10.90 -10.70
CA ILE A 28 6.22 10.94 -9.69
C ILE A 28 6.43 9.53 -9.16
N GLU A 29 7.65 9.06 -9.22
CA GLU A 29 8.10 7.84 -8.56
C GLU A 29 8.68 8.20 -7.19
N PHE A 30 8.08 7.73 -6.10
CA PHE A 30 8.61 7.93 -4.74
C PHE A 30 9.52 6.80 -4.32
N CYS A 31 9.17 5.58 -4.71
CA CYS A 31 9.90 4.37 -4.37
C CYS A 31 9.66 3.29 -5.44
N ARG A 32 10.74 2.59 -5.83
CA ARG A 32 10.69 1.44 -6.74
C ARG A 32 11.78 0.44 -6.36
N GLU A 33 11.38 -0.64 -5.72
CA GLU A 33 12.25 -1.73 -5.33
C GLU A 33 11.68 -3.07 -5.81
N ASP A 34 12.53 -4.05 -6.09
CA ASP A 34 12.05 -5.40 -6.38
C ASP A 34 11.50 -6.04 -5.10
N ILE A 35 10.30 -6.60 -5.17
CA ILE A 35 9.66 -7.20 -3.99
C ILE A 35 10.45 -8.39 -3.45
N ARG A 36 11.19 -9.12 -4.29
CA ARG A 36 12.04 -10.24 -3.84
C ARG A 36 13.22 -9.73 -3.02
N ASP A 37 13.83 -8.63 -3.43
CA ASP A 37 14.92 -8.00 -2.67
C ASP A 37 14.42 -7.52 -1.30
N VAL A 38 13.22 -6.94 -1.24
CA VAL A 38 12.57 -6.56 0.03
C VAL A 38 12.27 -7.78 0.92
N TYR A 39 11.87 -8.90 0.32
CA TYR A 39 11.69 -10.15 1.07
C TYR A 39 13.00 -10.70 1.62
N HIS A 40 14.08 -10.65 0.86
CA HIS A 40 15.42 -11.01 1.33
C HIS A 40 15.86 -10.10 2.49
N GLU A 41 15.71 -8.78 2.36
CA GLU A 41 16.01 -7.82 3.42
C GLU A 41 15.25 -8.12 4.72
N LEU A 42 13.95 -8.39 4.63
CA LEU A 42 13.09 -8.54 5.80
C LEU A 42 13.15 -9.91 6.45
N PHE A 43 13.37 -10.98 5.67
CA PHE A 43 13.02 -12.33 6.13
C PHE A 43 14.15 -13.35 6.09
N ASP A 44 15.27 -13.14 5.38
CA ASP A 44 16.32 -14.15 5.23
C ASP A 44 16.87 -14.61 6.58
N ASP A 45 17.25 -13.69 7.44
CA ASP A 45 17.75 -14.02 8.79
C ASP A 45 16.76 -14.84 9.61
N ALA A 46 15.48 -14.51 9.52
CA ALA A 46 14.41 -15.23 10.23
C ALA A 46 14.15 -16.60 9.62
N GLN A 47 14.26 -16.72 8.29
CA GLN A 47 14.16 -17.98 7.56
C GLN A 47 15.31 -18.92 7.93
N GLU A 48 16.54 -18.42 7.98
CA GLU A 48 17.72 -19.19 8.41
C GLU A 48 17.56 -19.70 9.84
N ARG A 49 17.20 -18.81 10.78
CA ARG A 49 16.94 -19.19 12.18
C ARG A 49 15.82 -20.22 12.31
N PHE A 50 14.78 -20.11 11.51
CA PHE A 50 13.68 -21.07 11.49
C PHE A 50 14.17 -22.42 10.96
N ASN A 51 14.87 -22.43 9.81
CA ASN A 51 15.35 -23.63 9.15
C ASN A 51 16.38 -24.40 9.99
N ALA A 52 17.23 -23.70 10.74
CA ALA A 52 18.21 -24.30 11.64
C ALA A 52 17.57 -25.17 12.77
N LYS A 53 16.33 -24.85 13.15
CA LYS A 53 15.56 -25.59 14.15
C LYS A 53 14.81 -26.81 13.57
N GLN A 54 14.77 -26.96 12.26
CA GLN A 54 14.03 -28.04 11.61
C GLN A 54 14.90 -29.29 11.42
N THR A 55 14.48 -30.40 12.02
CA THR A 55 15.13 -31.71 11.85
C THR A 55 14.72 -32.43 10.56
N ARG A 56 13.58 -32.05 9.98
CA ARG A 56 13.03 -32.62 8.75
C ARG A 56 13.14 -31.62 7.61
N ASN A 57 13.61 -32.07 6.44
CA ASN A 57 13.79 -31.22 5.28
C ASN A 57 12.45 -30.69 4.72
N ASP A 58 11.38 -31.49 4.77
CA ASP A 58 10.04 -31.09 4.31
C ASP A 58 9.38 -29.98 5.15
N ARG A 59 9.98 -29.62 6.29
CA ARG A 59 9.56 -28.49 7.14
C ARG A 59 10.38 -27.22 6.93
N ARG A 60 11.46 -27.30 6.19
CA ARG A 60 12.29 -26.13 5.87
C ARG A 60 11.60 -25.29 4.80
N ILE A 61 11.85 -24.01 4.87
CA ILE A 61 11.38 -23.02 3.90
C ILE A 61 12.56 -22.79 2.93
N GLU A 62 12.38 -23.09 1.66
CA GLU A 62 13.39 -22.87 0.61
C GLU A 62 13.36 -21.41 0.14
N ASP A 63 12.16 -20.90 -0.14
CA ASP A 63 11.90 -19.52 -0.57
C ASP A 63 10.66 -19.01 0.17
N TYR A 64 10.84 -17.95 1.00
CA TYR A 64 9.73 -17.43 1.78
C TYR A 64 8.74 -16.63 0.95
N TYR A 65 9.20 -15.93 -0.10
CA TYR A 65 8.32 -15.23 -1.02
C TYR A 65 7.37 -16.19 -1.73
N GLU A 66 7.92 -17.26 -2.33
CA GLU A 66 7.10 -18.29 -2.99
C GLU A 66 6.14 -18.98 -2.03
N LYS A 67 6.56 -19.19 -0.78
CA LYS A 67 5.69 -19.73 0.26
C LYS A 67 4.49 -18.81 0.54
N ILE A 68 4.70 -17.50 0.57
CA ILE A 68 3.61 -16.54 0.78
C ILE A 68 2.74 -16.42 -0.47
N CYS A 69 3.30 -16.42 -1.67
CA CYS A 69 2.54 -16.43 -2.93
C CYS A 69 1.57 -17.62 -3.03
N SER A 70 1.98 -18.79 -2.51
CA SER A 70 1.14 -20.00 -2.46
C SER A 70 0.19 -20.04 -1.25
N SER A 71 0.28 -19.09 -0.32
CA SER A 71 -0.56 -19.05 0.88
C SER A 71 -2.00 -18.67 0.54
N LYS A 72 -2.95 -19.27 1.27
CA LYS A 72 -4.37 -18.87 1.24
C LYS A 72 -4.73 -17.85 2.31
N GLN A 73 -3.82 -17.57 3.24
CA GLN A 73 -4.07 -16.72 4.42
C GLN A 73 -3.42 -15.36 4.31
N GLU A 74 -2.21 -15.30 3.76
CA GLU A 74 -1.44 -14.06 3.62
C GLU A 74 -1.21 -13.77 2.13
N LYS A 75 -1.09 -12.51 1.79
CA LYS A 75 -0.71 -12.05 0.44
C LYS A 75 0.74 -11.59 0.48
N PRO A 76 1.49 -11.68 -0.63
CA PRO A 76 2.88 -11.21 -0.67
C PRO A 76 3.01 -9.71 -0.44
N PHE A 77 2.02 -8.93 -0.83
CA PHE A 77 1.93 -7.50 -0.58
C PHE A 77 0.49 -7.01 -0.61
N HIS A 78 0.28 -5.77 -0.22
CA HIS A 78 -0.98 -5.05 -0.32
C HIS A 78 -0.76 -3.71 -1.00
N GLU A 79 -1.79 -3.26 -1.71
CA GLU A 79 -1.83 -1.95 -2.36
C GLU A 79 -2.94 -1.10 -1.75
N ILE A 80 -2.67 0.19 -1.62
CA ILE A 80 -3.71 1.21 -1.49
C ILE A 80 -3.63 2.18 -2.65
N VAL A 81 -4.78 2.64 -3.10
CA VAL A 81 -4.90 3.71 -4.08
C VAL A 81 -5.65 4.86 -3.43
N LEU A 82 -5.09 6.05 -3.50
CA LEU A 82 -5.65 7.27 -2.92
C LEU A 82 -5.86 8.30 -4.03
N GLN A 83 -7.08 8.80 -4.10
CA GLN A 83 -7.51 9.84 -5.01
C GLN A 83 -8.28 10.88 -4.22
N ILE A 84 -8.11 12.15 -4.55
CA ILE A 84 -8.86 13.27 -3.99
C ILE A 84 -9.89 13.69 -5.03
N GLY A 85 -11.18 13.74 -4.64
CA GLY A 85 -12.27 14.14 -5.53
C GLY A 85 -12.45 13.23 -6.74
N ASN A 86 -12.89 13.82 -7.82
CA ASN A 86 -13.18 13.17 -9.10
C ASN A 86 -12.69 14.04 -10.27
N LYS A 87 -12.97 13.64 -11.53
CA LYS A 87 -12.49 14.36 -12.72
C LYS A 87 -13.09 15.77 -12.89
N GLU A 88 -14.24 16.04 -12.29
CA GLU A 88 -14.91 17.34 -12.31
C GLU A 88 -14.33 18.31 -11.27
N ASP A 89 -13.91 17.80 -10.11
CA ASP A 89 -13.46 18.61 -8.96
C ASP A 89 -11.94 18.83 -9.01
N THR A 90 -11.17 17.75 -9.08
CA THR A 90 -9.71 17.74 -8.95
C THR A 90 -9.02 17.07 -10.14
N GLY A 91 -9.77 16.84 -11.22
CA GLY A 91 -9.23 16.29 -12.46
C GLY A 91 -8.10 17.15 -13.03
N ILE A 92 -7.24 16.53 -13.83
CA ILE A 92 -5.98 17.14 -14.35
C ILE A 92 -6.16 18.44 -15.13
N HIS A 93 -7.39 18.81 -15.48
CA HIS A 93 -7.73 20.06 -16.20
C HIS A 93 -8.43 21.09 -15.31
N THR A 94 -8.56 20.82 -14.00
CA THR A 94 -9.20 21.73 -13.04
C THR A 94 -8.18 22.61 -12.32
N GLU A 95 -8.65 23.70 -11.73
CA GLU A 95 -7.81 24.61 -10.93
C GLU A 95 -7.26 23.92 -9.66
N LEU A 96 -7.96 22.92 -9.13
CA LEU A 96 -7.54 22.18 -7.93
C LEU A 96 -6.60 21.01 -8.21
N ALA A 97 -6.33 20.67 -9.46
CA ALA A 97 -5.48 19.53 -9.82
C ALA A 97 -4.08 19.58 -9.18
N GLU A 98 -3.45 20.76 -9.22
CA GLU A 98 -2.10 20.92 -8.63
C GLU A 98 -2.15 20.88 -7.10
N THR A 99 -3.20 21.44 -6.48
CA THR A 99 -3.39 21.36 -5.02
C THR A 99 -3.61 19.92 -4.57
N ALA A 100 -4.47 19.17 -5.27
CA ALA A 100 -4.69 17.75 -5.00
C ALA A 100 -3.40 16.94 -5.14
N LYS A 101 -2.60 17.21 -6.17
CA LYS A 101 -1.27 16.60 -6.36
C LYS A 101 -0.35 16.89 -5.17
N GLN A 102 -0.27 18.12 -4.67
CA GLN A 102 0.57 18.46 -3.53
C GLN A 102 0.13 17.73 -2.25
N CYS A 103 -1.18 17.63 -1.98
CA CYS A 103 -1.71 16.83 -0.87
C CYS A 103 -1.29 15.36 -0.98
N LEU A 104 -1.37 14.76 -2.17
CA LEU A 104 -0.99 13.37 -2.39
C LEU A 104 0.52 13.14 -2.23
N ILE A 105 1.36 14.11 -2.66
CA ILE A 105 2.81 14.08 -2.46
C ILE A 105 3.15 14.09 -0.97
N GLU A 106 2.57 15.02 -0.22
CA GLU A 106 2.80 15.14 1.22
C GLU A 106 2.35 13.89 1.97
N TYR A 107 1.16 13.40 1.65
CA TYR A 107 0.64 12.15 2.20
C TYR A 107 1.58 10.96 1.95
N ALA A 108 2.02 10.76 0.70
CA ALA A 108 2.89 9.66 0.31
C ALA A 108 4.26 9.73 1.02
N ASN A 109 4.87 10.91 1.10
CA ASN A 109 6.14 11.12 1.78
C ASN A 109 6.08 10.77 3.28
N GLY A 110 4.95 11.01 3.93
CA GLY A 110 4.75 10.68 5.35
C GLY A 110 4.34 9.23 5.61
N PHE A 111 3.95 8.46 4.60
CA PHE A 111 3.31 7.16 4.79
C PHE A 111 4.18 6.13 5.52
N GLN A 112 5.43 5.93 5.11
CA GLN A 112 6.32 4.94 5.72
C GLN A 112 6.61 5.26 7.19
N ALA A 113 6.78 6.53 7.54
CA ALA A 113 7.02 6.95 8.92
C ALA A 113 5.83 6.69 9.84
N ARG A 114 4.60 6.90 9.34
CA ARG A 114 3.37 6.59 10.09
C ARG A 114 3.11 5.09 10.21
N ASN A 115 3.61 4.31 9.25
CA ASN A 115 3.31 2.88 9.10
C ASN A 115 4.60 2.02 9.11
N PRO A 116 5.40 2.00 10.19
CA PRO A 116 6.70 1.33 10.23
C PRO A 116 6.63 -0.20 10.07
N THR A 117 5.47 -0.81 10.27
CA THR A 117 5.22 -2.26 10.07
C THR A 117 4.72 -2.61 8.66
N LEU A 118 4.57 -1.60 7.80
CA LEU A 118 4.16 -1.72 6.41
C LEU A 118 5.33 -1.25 5.54
N ARG A 119 6.25 -2.16 5.15
CA ARG A 119 7.43 -1.82 4.34
C ARG A 119 7.01 -1.47 2.93
N VAL A 120 7.00 -0.18 2.61
CA VAL A 120 6.73 0.32 1.25
C VAL A 120 7.88 -0.08 0.33
N PHE A 121 7.58 -0.64 -0.83
CA PHE A 121 8.58 -0.99 -1.85
C PHE A 121 8.26 -0.39 -3.22
N TRP A 122 7.02 0.09 -3.41
CA TRP A 122 6.59 0.68 -4.66
C TRP A 122 5.58 1.79 -4.39
N SER A 123 5.84 2.98 -4.89
CA SER A 123 4.91 4.10 -4.74
C SER A 123 5.05 5.09 -5.90
N HIS A 124 3.91 5.39 -6.56
CA HIS A 124 3.83 6.26 -7.72
C HIS A 124 2.61 7.15 -7.65
N LEU A 125 2.80 8.42 -8.00
CA LEU A 125 1.71 9.36 -8.28
C LEU A 125 1.50 9.44 -9.79
N HIS A 126 0.28 9.21 -10.23
CA HIS A 126 -0.11 9.30 -11.63
C HIS A 126 -0.81 10.63 -11.92
N MET A 127 -0.29 11.34 -12.92
CA MET A 127 -0.81 12.59 -13.46
C MET A 127 -1.25 12.45 -14.92
N ASP A 128 -1.19 11.25 -15.45
CA ASP A 128 -1.48 10.90 -16.85
C ASP A 128 -2.82 10.19 -17.04
N GLU A 129 -3.65 10.18 -16.01
CA GLU A 129 -5.04 9.75 -16.05
C GLU A 129 -5.98 10.91 -15.72
N ALA A 130 -7.29 10.67 -15.72
CA ALA A 130 -8.29 11.73 -15.57
C ALA A 130 -8.19 12.50 -14.25
N THR A 131 -7.76 11.85 -13.17
CA THR A 131 -7.65 12.44 -11.84
C THR A 131 -6.32 12.03 -11.20
N PRO A 132 -5.59 12.95 -10.55
CA PRO A 132 -4.39 12.62 -9.80
C PRO A 132 -4.67 11.55 -8.73
N HIS A 133 -3.85 10.51 -8.69
CA HIS A 133 -3.96 9.47 -7.68
C HIS A 133 -2.60 8.84 -7.38
N VAL A 134 -2.42 8.37 -6.15
CA VAL A 134 -1.20 7.71 -5.71
C VAL A 134 -1.44 6.24 -5.40
N HIS A 135 -0.54 5.40 -5.89
CA HIS A 135 -0.44 3.99 -5.54
C HIS A 135 0.67 3.80 -4.50
N ILE A 136 0.39 3.03 -3.47
CA ILE A 136 1.38 2.64 -2.45
C ILE A 136 1.27 1.14 -2.22
N ASP A 137 2.32 0.41 -2.61
CA ASP A 137 2.43 -1.03 -2.41
C ASP A 137 3.38 -1.32 -1.25
N PHE A 138 2.98 -2.21 -0.35
CA PHE A 138 3.75 -2.50 0.86
C PHE A 138 3.66 -3.96 1.29
N VAL A 139 4.72 -4.44 1.93
CA VAL A 139 4.80 -5.74 2.60
C VAL A 139 4.50 -5.53 4.09
N PRO A 140 3.38 -6.08 4.62
CA PRO A 140 3.10 -6.01 6.05
C PRO A 140 3.90 -7.07 6.79
N TYR A 141 4.67 -6.68 7.80
CA TYR A 141 5.50 -7.61 8.54
C TYR A 141 5.47 -7.36 10.05
N ILE A 142 5.83 -8.40 10.79
CA ILE A 142 6.01 -8.37 12.25
C ILE A 142 7.30 -9.03 12.64
N THR A 143 7.83 -8.65 13.78
CA THR A 143 8.97 -9.29 14.46
C THR A 143 8.54 -9.92 15.78
N GLY A 144 9.37 -10.81 16.34
CA GLY A 144 9.12 -11.42 17.66
C GLY A 144 7.97 -12.42 17.70
N SER A 145 7.54 -12.95 16.56
CA SER A 145 6.50 -13.98 16.48
C SER A 145 6.97 -15.26 17.17
N LYS A 146 6.09 -15.86 17.97
CA LYS A 146 6.31 -17.19 18.59
C LYS A 146 5.87 -18.35 17.71
N ARG A 147 5.23 -18.06 16.57
CA ARG A 147 4.72 -19.07 15.63
C ARG A 147 5.52 -19.01 14.34
N SER A 148 6.01 -20.15 13.84
CA SER A 148 6.80 -20.23 12.61
C SER A 148 8.08 -19.37 12.69
N MET A 149 8.34 -18.52 11.70
CA MET A 149 9.44 -17.56 11.72
C MET A 149 9.18 -16.44 12.74
N ASP A 150 10.23 -15.95 13.37
CA ASP A 150 10.15 -14.83 14.33
C ASP A 150 9.85 -13.50 13.63
N THR A 151 10.33 -13.30 12.40
CA THR A 151 9.91 -12.23 11.49
C THR A 151 9.13 -12.85 10.35
N ARG A 152 7.92 -12.34 10.08
CA ARG A 152 7.04 -12.91 9.06
C ARG A 152 6.00 -11.92 8.55
N VAL A 153 5.43 -12.23 7.40
CA VAL A 153 4.28 -11.50 6.85
C VAL A 153 3.04 -11.72 7.74
N SER A 154 2.37 -10.64 8.09
CA SER A 154 1.04 -10.67 8.70
C SER A 154 0.40 -9.28 8.70
N LEU A 155 -0.56 -9.04 7.82
CA LEU A 155 -1.28 -7.76 7.77
C LEU A 155 -1.99 -7.46 9.10
N LYS A 156 -2.78 -8.42 9.59
CA LYS A 156 -3.55 -8.25 10.82
C LYS A 156 -2.66 -7.86 12.01
N GLN A 157 -1.54 -8.54 12.21
CA GLN A 157 -0.67 -8.28 13.36
C GLN A 157 0.19 -7.02 13.15
N ALA A 158 0.57 -6.71 11.91
CA ALA A 158 1.26 -5.47 11.58
C ALA A 158 0.40 -4.25 11.94
N LEU A 159 -0.88 -4.28 11.58
CA LEU A 159 -1.84 -3.22 11.94
C LEU A 159 -2.13 -3.17 13.45
N ALA A 160 -2.18 -4.34 14.11
CA ALA A 160 -2.36 -4.39 15.57
C ALA A 160 -1.18 -3.76 16.32
N LEU A 161 0.06 -3.88 15.81
CA LEU A 161 1.24 -3.20 16.36
C LEU A 161 1.18 -1.67 16.19
N LEU A 162 0.47 -1.18 15.17
CA LEU A 162 0.18 0.24 14.98
C LEU A 162 -0.96 0.74 15.89
N GLY A 163 -1.58 -0.14 16.70
CA GLY A 163 -2.63 0.22 17.65
C GLY A 163 -4.06 -0.12 17.18
N PHE A 164 -4.24 -0.61 15.97
CA PHE A 164 -5.55 -0.97 15.43
C PHE A 164 -5.96 -2.37 15.89
N LYS A 165 -6.92 -2.44 16.79
CA LYS A 165 -7.40 -3.71 17.36
C LYS A 165 -8.79 -4.00 16.81
N GLY A 166 -8.90 -4.98 15.94
CA GLY A 166 -10.18 -5.48 15.47
C GLY A 166 -11.06 -5.98 16.62
N GLY A 167 -12.35 -5.90 16.47
CA GLY A 167 -13.30 -6.34 17.50
C GLY A 167 -14.56 -6.92 16.91
N THR A 168 -15.02 -6.42 15.78
CA THR A 168 -16.24 -6.89 15.11
C THR A 168 -15.98 -7.10 13.61
N ARG A 169 -16.94 -7.70 12.90
CA ARG A 169 -16.86 -7.90 11.46
C ARG A 169 -16.74 -6.59 10.67
N SER A 170 -17.32 -5.50 11.16
CA SER A 170 -17.26 -4.17 10.54
C SER A 170 -16.10 -3.30 11.05
N ALA A 171 -15.51 -3.61 12.20
CA ALA A 171 -14.40 -2.88 12.81
C ALA A 171 -13.17 -3.79 12.89
N THR A 172 -12.69 -4.23 11.74
CA THR A 172 -11.43 -4.98 11.61
C THR A 172 -10.23 -4.06 11.78
N GLU A 173 -9.04 -4.61 12.02
CA GLU A 173 -7.78 -3.87 12.04
C GLU A 173 -7.61 -3.04 10.77
N TRP A 174 -7.93 -3.64 9.62
CA TRP A 174 -7.86 -2.97 8.31
C TRP A 174 -8.82 -1.77 8.23
N ASN A 175 -10.09 -1.95 8.61
CA ASN A 175 -11.08 -0.88 8.48
C ASN A 175 -10.74 0.31 9.40
N GLN A 176 -10.24 0.04 10.61
CA GLN A 176 -9.80 1.09 11.54
C GLN A 176 -8.59 1.84 10.99
N TRP A 177 -7.59 1.11 10.50
CA TRP A 177 -6.41 1.69 9.88
C TRP A 177 -6.76 2.51 8.64
N ALA A 178 -7.56 1.97 7.73
CA ALA A 178 -7.98 2.67 6.53
C ALA A 178 -8.75 3.97 6.85
N GLN A 179 -9.57 3.96 7.91
CA GLN A 179 -10.25 5.16 8.36
C GLN A 179 -9.27 6.19 8.96
N SER A 180 -8.26 5.74 9.70
CA SER A 180 -7.20 6.61 10.21
C SER A 180 -6.38 7.24 9.07
N GLU A 181 -6.01 6.48 8.04
CA GLU A 181 -5.27 7.00 6.89
C GLU A 181 -6.13 7.98 6.05
N LYS A 182 -7.45 7.75 5.93
CA LYS A 182 -8.38 8.72 5.33
C LYS A 182 -8.41 10.03 6.12
N GLN A 183 -8.37 9.95 7.46
CA GLN A 183 -8.33 11.14 8.30
C GLN A 183 -7.04 11.93 8.11
N VAL A 184 -5.90 11.27 8.02
CA VAL A 184 -4.60 11.93 7.71
C VAL A 184 -4.67 12.66 6.38
N LEU A 185 -5.22 12.00 5.33
CA LEU A 185 -5.38 12.65 4.03
C LEU A 185 -6.32 13.86 4.11
N ALA A 186 -7.43 13.76 4.86
CA ALA A 186 -8.37 14.85 5.04
C ALA A 186 -7.74 16.06 5.78
N GLU A 187 -6.89 15.81 6.78
CA GLU A 187 -6.13 16.85 7.48
C GLU A 187 -5.15 17.54 6.54
N THR A 188 -4.39 16.78 5.75
CA THR A 188 -3.52 17.32 4.71
C THR A 188 -4.30 18.18 3.70
N MET A 189 -5.46 17.69 3.24
CA MET A 189 -6.33 18.45 2.33
C MET A 189 -6.78 19.78 2.93
N LEU A 190 -7.18 19.80 4.21
CA LEU A 190 -7.62 21.00 4.91
C LEU A 190 -6.49 22.03 5.03
N GLU A 191 -5.26 21.58 5.31
CA GLU A 191 -4.07 22.45 5.35
C GLU A 191 -3.78 23.13 4.00
N HIS A 192 -4.14 22.46 2.90
CA HIS A 192 -4.06 22.99 1.53
C HIS A 192 -5.33 23.71 1.06
N GLY A 193 -6.33 23.91 1.93
CA GLY A 193 -7.56 24.63 1.63
C GLY A 193 -8.60 23.83 0.84
N ILE A 194 -8.49 22.49 0.81
CA ILE A 194 -9.51 21.59 0.25
C ILE A 194 -10.36 21.06 1.40
N GLU A 195 -11.63 21.40 1.43
CA GLU A 195 -12.59 20.82 2.38
C GLU A 195 -12.95 19.40 1.95
N TRP A 196 -12.96 18.48 2.90
CA TRP A 196 -13.35 17.09 2.68
C TRP A 196 -14.78 16.84 3.17
N GLU A 197 -15.59 16.28 2.31
CA GLU A 197 -16.94 15.85 2.64
C GLU A 197 -17.06 14.32 2.45
N GLN A 198 -17.49 13.62 3.50
CA GLN A 198 -17.75 12.19 3.42
C GLN A 198 -19.19 11.95 2.96
N LEU A 199 -19.37 11.66 1.69
CA LEU A 199 -20.71 11.44 1.10
C LEU A 199 -21.36 10.11 1.52
N GLY A 200 -20.60 9.17 2.12
CA GLY A 200 -21.12 7.87 2.57
C GLY A 200 -21.56 6.93 1.44
N THR A 201 -21.30 7.28 0.21
CA THR A 201 -21.62 6.45 -0.97
C THR A 201 -20.51 5.42 -1.20
N HIS A 202 -20.89 4.15 -1.34
CA HIS A 202 -20.04 3.12 -1.91
C HIS A 202 -20.37 3.04 -3.41
N GLU A 203 -19.70 3.83 -4.23
CA GLU A 203 -19.72 3.60 -5.67
C GLU A 203 -18.94 2.31 -5.96
N GLU A 204 -19.61 1.31 -6.51
CA GLU A 204 -18.95 0.14 -7.06
C GLU A 204 -18.19 0.59 -8.31
N HIS A 205 -16.87 0.55 -8.27
CA HIS A 205 -16.06 0.67 -9.47
C HIS A 205 -16.22 -0.63 -10.28
N LEU A 206 -16.83 -0.49 -11.44
CA LEU A 206 -16.94 -1.53 -12.46
C LEU A 206 -15.58 -1.84 -13.08
#